data_82fdefc1eede4d240f6bd7e4e0c53c79
#
_entry.id   82fdefc1eede4d240f6bd7e4e0c53c79
#
_cell.length_a   1.000
_cell.length_b   1.000
_cell.length_c   1.000
_cell.angle_alpha   90.00
_cell.angle_beta   90.00
_cell.angle_gamma   90.00
#
_symmetry.space_group_name_H-M   'P 1'
#
loop_
_entity.id
_entity.type
_entity.pdbx_description
1 polymer ?
#
loop_
_entity_poly.entity_id
_entity_poly.type
_entity_poly.pdbx_seq_one_letter_code
_entity_poly.pdbx_strand_id
1 'polypeptide(L)'
;SSDLIRLLRRFTNITVWSGMLIMGVMGALMYMAAPQIIGVMTPVEEIRTLGIEILRIEAFAEPMFAASIVAYGIFVGVGNTFVPSLMNFGSIWGVRLTLAAWLAPTMGLRGVWLAMCIELCFRGVIFLARLWGSNWIYKL
;
A
#
# COMPACT_ATOMS: atom_id res chain seq x y z
N SER A 1 -28.63 -0.25 -13.01
CA SER A 1 -29.56 -1.13 -12.31
C SER A 1 -28.94 -1.61 -10.99
N SER A 2 -29.79 -2.01 -10.06
CA SER A 2 -29.33 -2.50 -8.75
C SER A 2 -28.56 -3.82 -8.88
N ASP A 3 -28.90 -4.65 -9.85
CA ASP A 3 -28.18 -5.90 -10.10
C ASP A 3 -26.77 -5.65 -10.62
N LEU A 4 -26.61 -4.66 -11.50
CA LEU A 4 -25.30 -4.27 -12.01
C LEU A 4 -24.40 -3.70 -10.90
N ILE A 5 -24.97 -2.88 -10.01
CA ILE A 5 -24.25 -2.32 -8.87
C ILE A 5 -23.82 -3.44 -7.91
N ARG A 6 -24.69 -4.40 -7.64
CA ARG A 6 -24.39 -5.56 -6.79
C ARG A 6 -23.25 -6.39 -7.39
N LEU A 7 -23.30 -6.65 -8.69
CA LEU A 7 -22.26 -7.39 -9.38
C LEU A 7 -20.92 -6.66 -9.34
N LEU A 8 -20.94 -5.34 -9.55
CA LEU A 8 -19.74 -4.51 -9.48
C LEU A 8 -19.13 -4.53 -8.09
N ARG A 9 -19.93 -4.42 -7.03
CA ARG A 9 -19.45 -4.52 -5.65
C ARG A 9 -18.82 -5.87 -5.35
N ARG A 10 -19.47 -6.95 -5.79
CA ARG A 10 -18.95 -8.29 -5.60
C ARG A 10 -17.62 -8.49 -6.30
N PHE A 11 -17.53 -8.04 -7.55
CA PHE A 11 -16.27 -8.08 -8.32
C PHE A 11 -15.17 -7.27 -7.62
N THR A 12 -15.51 -6.07 -7.15
CA THR A 12 -14.59 -5.21 -6.43
C THR A 12 -14.04 -5.91 -5.18
N ASN A 13 -14.91 -6.49 -4.36
CA ASN A 13 -14.51 -7.18 -3.13
C ASN A 13 -13.60 -8.37 -3.44
N ILE A 14 -13.95 -9.18 -4.41
CA ILE A 14 -13.14 -10.34 -4.81
C ILE A 14 -11.75 -9.88 -5.28
N THR A 15 -11.69 -8.85 -6.11
CA THR A 15 -10.43 -8.34 -6.65
C THR A 15 -9.55 -7.78 -5.55
N VAL A 16 -10.10 -6.98 -4.65
CA VAL A 16 -9.36 -6.38 -3.54
C VAL A 16 -8.79 -7.47 -2.61
N TRP A 17 -9.66 -8.40 -2.18
CA TRP A 17 -9.24 -9.46 -1.26
C TRP A 17 -8.23 -10.40 -1.90
N SER A 18 -8.40 -10.73 -3.18
CA SER A 18 -7.43 -11.57 -3.91
C SER A 18 -6.09 -10.89 -4.02
N GLY A 19 -6.06 -9.60 -4.37
CA GLY A 19 -4.83 -8.83 -4.44
C GLY A 19 -4.12 -8.73 -3.10
N MET A 20 -4.85 -8.44 -2.04
CA MET A 20 -4.29 -8.35 -0.69
C MET A 20 -3.75 -9.70 -0.22
N LEU A 21 -4.47 -10.80 -0.52
CA LEU A 21 -4.04 -12.14 -0.13
C LEU A 21 -2.75 -12.52 -0.85
N ILE A 22 -2.68 -12.32 -2.17
CA ILE A 22 -1.49 -12.63 -2.97
C ILE A 22 -0.29 -11.81 -2.46
N MET A 23 -0.45 -10.51 -2.31
CA MET A 23 0.64 -9.65 -1.85
C MET A 23 0.99 -9.90 -0.39
N GLY A 24 0.02 -10.29 0.43
CA GLY A 24 0.27 -10.70 1.81
C GLY A 24 1.11 -11.96 1.89
N VAL A 25 0.80 -12.96 1.06
CA VAL A 25 1.59 -14.20 0.99
C VAL A 25 3.01 -13.90 0.49
N MET A 26 3.13 -13.10 -0.56
CA MET A 26 4.44 -12.71 -1.09
C MET A 26 5.24 -11.90 -0.06
N GLY A 27 4.58 -11.00 0.66
CA GLY A 27 5.20 -10.23 1.74
C GLY A 27 5.68 -11.12 2.88
N ALA A 28 4.88 -12.13 3.25
CA ALA A 28 5.28 -13.10 4.28
C ALA A 28 6.50 -13.90 3.84
N LEU A 29 6.53 -14.35 2.59
CA LEU A 29 7.69 -15.07 2.04
C LEU A 29 8.92 -14.16 2.00
N MET A 30 8.76 -12.91 1.60
CA MET A 30 9.84 -11.95 1.58
C MET A 30 10.37 -11.66 2.99
N TYR A 31 9.48 -11.54 3.97
CA TYR A 31 9.85 -11.33 5.37
C TYR A 31 10.69 -12.49 5.89
N MET A 32 10.25 -13.73 5.63
CA MET A 32 10.96 -14.92 6.08
C MET A 32 12.28 -15.11 5.35
N ALA A 33 12.33 -14.76 4.07
CA ALA A 33 13.52 -14.92 3.23
C ALA A 33 14.45 -13.70 3.24
N ALA A 34 14.11 -12.63 3.98
CA ALA A 34 14.88 -11.39 3.97
C ALA A 34 16.37 -11.59 4.26
N PRO A 35 16.78 -12.38 5.29
CA PRO A 35 18.20 -12.59 5.54
C PRO A 35 18.92 -13.25 4.36
N GLN A 36 18.29 -14.22 3.71
CA GLN A 36 18.86 -14.92 2.56
C GLN A 36 18.95 -14.00 1.33
N ILE A 37 17.89 -13.23 1.05
CA ILE A 37 17.84 -12.32 -0.09
C ILE A 37 18.94 -11.27 0.04
N ILE A 38 19.01 -10.60 1.17
CA ILE A 38 19.99 -9.53 1.39
C ILE A 38 21.41 -10.13 1.50
N GLY A 39 21.52 -11.33 2.06
CA GLY A 39 22.81 -12.02 2.17
C GLY A 39 23.45 -12.34 0.82
N VAL A 40 22.63 -12.62 -0.20
CA VAL A 40 23.10 -12.84 -1.57
C VAL A 40 23.50 -11.53 -2.25
N MET A 41 22.79 -10.42 -1.91
CA MET A 41 22.98 -9.15 -2.57
C MET A 41 24.23 -8.41 -2.09
N THR A 42 24.63 -8.58 -0.83
CA THR A 42 25.79 -7.86 -0.28
C THR A 42 26.51 -8.68 0.78
N PRO A 43 27.88 -8.68 0.79
CA PRO A 43 28.67 -9.28 1.85
C PRO A 43 28.89 -8.37 3.06
N VAL A 44 28.56 -7.08 2.97
CA VAL A 44 28.80 -6.11 4.05
C VAL A 44 27.75 -6.25 5.13
N GLU A 45 28.16 -6.59 6.35
CA GLU A 45 27.25 -6.92 7.44
C GLU A 45 26.35 -5.77 7.87
N GLU A 46 26.90 -4.55 7.92
CA GLU A 46 26.12 -3.36 8.28
C GLU A 46 25.00 -3.09 7.28
N ILE A 47 25.30 -3.24 6.00
CA ILE A 47 24.31 -3.08 4.92
C ILE A 47 23.30 -4.21 4.97
N ARG A 48 23.71 -5.44 5.29
CA ARG A 48 22.81 -6.57 5.47
C ARG A 48 21.78 -6.30 6.55
N THR A 49 22.21 -5.85 7.72
CA THR A 49 21.32 -5.56 8.84
C THR A 49 20.28 -4.51 8.48
N LEU A 50 20.72 -3.42 7.88
CA LEU A 50 19.81 -2.35 7.44
C LEU A 50 18.87 -2.82 6.34
N GLY A 51 19.39 -3.56 5.36
CA GLY A 51 18.58 -4.10 4.25
C GLY A 51 17.51 -5.07 4.72
N ILE A 52 17.83 -5.94 5.67
CA ILE A 52 16.86 -6.88 6.24
C ILE A 52 15.74 -6.13 6.96
N GLU A 53 16.07 -5.12 7.76
CA GLU A 53 15.06 -4.32 8.45
C GLU A 53 14.14 -3.60 7.45
N ILE A 54 14.71 -2.97 6.44
CA ILE A 54 13.94 -2.25 5.41
C ILE A 54 13.03 -3.21 4.67
N LEU A 55 13.53 -4.37 4.25
CA LEU A 55 12.76 -5.35 3.51
C LEU A 55 11.61 -5.90 4.34
N ARG A 56 11.84 -6.12 5.64
CA ARG A 56 10.78 -6.59 6.55
C ARG A 56 9.71 -5.54 6.81
N ILE A 57 10.11 -4.27 6.94
CA ILE A 57 9.15 -3.16 7.07
C ILE A 57 8.29 -3.08 5.81
N GLU A 58 8.92 -3.16 4.64
CA GLU A 58 8.20 -3.11 3.35
C GLU A 58 7.23 -4.29 3.21
N ALA A 59 7.60 -5.48 3.69
CA ALA A 59 6.74 -6.66 3.64
C ALA A 59 5.40 -6.44 4.35
N PHE A 60 5.37 -5.71 5.45
CA PHE A 60 4.13 -5.40 6.17
C PHE A 60 3.23 -4.45 5.38
N ALA A 61 3.79 -3.62 4.53
CA ALA A 61 3.02 -2.66 3.73
C ALA A 61 2.48 -3.25 2.44
N GLU A 62 2.95 -4.42 2.01
CA GLU A 62 2.56 -5.03 0.73
C GLU A 62 1.05 -5.25 0.57
N PRO A 63 0.31 -5.83 1.54
CA PRO A 63 -1.13 -6.00 1.38
C PRO A 63 -1.87 -4.68 1.23
N MET A 64 -1.49 -3.65 1.99
CA MET A 64 -2.14 -2.35 1.91
C MET A 64 -1.78 -1.61 0.63
N PHE A 65 -0.56 -1.80 0.13
CA PHE A 65 -0.15 -1.30 -1.17
C PHE A 65 -1.00 -1.92 -2.28
N ALA A 66 -1.21 -3.24 -2.23
CA ALA A 66 -2.08 -3.93 -3.18
C ALA A 66 -3.50 -3.39 -3.13
N ALA A 67 -4.04 -3.17 -1.93
CA ALA A 67 -5.37 -2.62 -1.74
C ALA A 67 -5.50 -1.24 -2.38
N SER A 68 -4.50 -0.37 -2.21
CA SER A 68 -4.52 0.98 -2.79
C SER A 68 -4.46 0.94 -4.31
N ILE A 69 -3.61 0.08 -4.89
CA ILE A 69 -3.48 -0.05 -6.35
C ILE A 69 -4.78 -0.57 -6.96
N VAL A 70 -5.35 -1.63 -6.39
CA VAL A 70 -6.57 -2.24 -6.91
C VAL A 70 -7.74 -1.26 -6.79
N ALA A 71 -7.89 -0.60 -5.65
CA ALA A 71 -8.95 0.38 -5.44
C ALA A 71 -8.82 1.56 -6.41
N TYR A 72 -7.62 2.08 -6.59
CA TYR A 72 -7.36 3.15 -7.56
C TYR A 72 -7.75 2.70 -8.97
N GLY A 73 -7.35 1.50 -9.36
CA GLY A 73 -7.70 0.96 -10.68
C GLY A 73 -9.21 0.83 -10.88
N ILE A 74 -9.94 0.41 -9.85
CA ILE A 74 -11.40 0.30 -9.91
C ILE A 74 -12.04 1.69 -10.08
N PHE A 75 -11.61 2.68 -9.31
CA PHE A 75 -12.13 4.04 -9.46
C PHE A 75 -11.86 4.62 -10.85
N VAL A 76 -10.67 4.43 -11.37
CA VAL A 76 -10.31 4.87 -12.73
C VAL A 76 -11.13 4.12 -13.77
N GLY A 77 -11.31 2.81 -13.59
CA GLY A 77 -12.09 1.97 -14.50
C GLY A 77 -13.54 2.38 -14.63
N VAL A 78 -14.14 2.93 -13.58
CA VAL A 78 -15.52 3.44 -13.62
C VAL A 78 -15.60 4.94 -13.97
N GLY A 79 -14.48 5.54 -14.34
CA GLY A 79 -14.43 6.93 -14.78
C GLY A 79 -14.23 7.96 -13.69
N ASN A 80 -14.06 7.53 -12.44
CA ASN A 80 -13.84 8.43 -11.31
C ASN A 80 -12.34 8.57 -11.07
N THR A 81 -11.71 9.54 -11.69
CA THR A 81 -10.25 9.72 -11.65
C THR A 81 -9.82 10.89 -10.79
N PHE A 82 -10.68 11.92 -10.61
CA PHE A 82 -10.29 13.15 -9.92
C PHE A 82 -10.05 12.95 -8.44
N VAL A 83 -11.03 12.36 -7.73
CA VAL A 83 -10.93 12.15 -6.27
C VAL A 83 -9.83 11.16 -5.91
N PRO A 84 -9.70 9.99 -6.56
CA PRO A 84 -8.57 9.09 -6.29
C PRO A 84 -7.21 9.73 -6.52
N SER A 85 -7.07 10.55 -7.56
CA SER A 85 -5.83 11.26 -7.84
C SER A 85 -5.50 12.26 -6.73
N LEU A 86 -6.50 13.00 -6.23
CA LEU A 86 -6.32 13.90 -5.09
C LEU A 86 -5.96 13.15 -3.83
N MET A 87 -6.55 11.98 -3.59
CA MET A 87 -6.23 11.14 -2.43
C MET A 87 -4.78 10.67 -2.49
N ASN A 88 -4.31 10.20 -3.65
CA ASN A 88 -2.91 9.82 -3.84
C ASN A 88 -1.97 10.99 -3.60
N PHE A 89 -2.25 12.12 -4.23
CA PHE A 89 -1.42 13.32 -4.11
C PHE A 89 -1.37 13.82 -2.67
N GLY A 90 -2.53 13.92 -2.02
CA GLY A 90 -2.61 14.37 -0.63
C GLY A 90 -1.90 13.43 0.33
N SER A 91 -2.04 12.11 0.13
CA SER A 91 -1.37 11.11 0.96
C SER A 91 0.15 11.21 0.82
N ILE A 92 0.65 11.28 -0.42
CA ILE A 92 2.10 11.37 -0.66
C ILE A 92 2.66 12.67 -0.10
N TRP A 93 2.03 13.80 -0.40
CA TRP A 93 2.53 15.11 0.02
C TRP A 93 2.25 15.41 1.49
N GLY A 94 1.08 15.04 1.98
CA GLY A 94 0.69 15.34 3.35
C GLY A 94 1.29 14.37 4.36
N VAL A 95 1.14 13.08 4.14
CA VAL A 95 1.54 12.06 5.12
C VAL A 95 2.98 11.64 4.93
N ARG A 96 3.35 11.20 3.73
CA ARG A 96 4.70 10.63 3.49
C ARG A 96 5.79 11.66 3.72
N LEU A 97 5.71 12.83 3.10
CA LEU A 97 6.75 13.84 3.21
C LEU A 97 6.84 14.43 4.61
N THR A 98 5.68 14.65 5.26
CA THR A 98 5.65 15.15 6.64
C THR A 98 6.29 14.16 7.60
N LEU A 99 5.93 12.88 7.52
CA LEU A 99 6.52 11.83 8.36
C LEU A 99 7.99 11.64 8.07
N ALA A 100 8.40 11.68 6.80
CA ALA A 100 9.81 11.55 6.43
C ALA A 100 10.63 12.71 7.00
N ALA A 101 10.12 13.94 6.90
CA ALA A 101 10.79 15.11 7.46
C ALA A 101 10.92 15.03 8.98
N TRP A 102 9.91 14.43 9.64
CA TRP A 102 9.92 14.30 11.10
C TRP A 102 10.81 13.14 11.57
N LEU A 103 10.79 12.01 10.88
CA LEU A 103 11.49 10.79 11.31
C LEU A 103 12.94 10.73 10.82
N ALA A 104 13.27 11.32 9.67
CA ALA A 104 14.61 11.23 9.10
C ALA A 104 15.70 11.78 10.02
N PRO A 105 15.53 12.93 10.72
CA PRO A 105 16.59 13.45 11.60
C PRO A 105 16.96 12.51 12.74
N THR A 106 16.01 11.70 13.24
CA THR A 106 16.25 10.80 14.37
C THR A 106 16.58 9.38 13.94
N MET A 107 16.00 8.91 12.82
CA MET A 107 16.09 7.53 12.39
C MET A 107 16.89 7.33 11.09
N GLY A 108 17.21 8.42 10.38
CA GLY A 108 17.92 8.35 9.12
C GLY A 108 17.11 7.65 8.03
N LEU A 109 17.75 6.76 7.28
CA LEU A 109 17.12 6.04 6.18
C LEU A 109 15.95 5.16 6.65
N ARG A 110 16.07 4.58 7.84
CA ARG A 110 14.98 3.78 8.43
C ARG A 110 13.72 4.62 8.62
N GLY A 111 13.89 5.88 9.06
CA GLY A 111 12.77 6.80 9.24
C GLY A 111 12.06 7.12 7.94
N VAL A 112 12.82 7.32 6.86
CA VAL A 112 12.25 7.57 5.53
C VAL A 112 11.45 6.36 5.05
N TRP A 113 12.00 5.15 5.18
CA TRP A 113 11.28 3.92 4.80
C TRP A 113 10.05 3.68 5.67
N LEU A 114 10.17 3.93 6.98
CA LEU A 114 9.04 3.80 7.89
C LEU A 114 7.93 4.78 7.52
N ALA A 115 8.28 6.03 7.19
CA ALA A 115 7.32 7.03 6.72
C ALA A 115 6.60 6.57 5.45
N MET A 116 7.33 5.98 4.52
CA MET A 116 6.76 5.42 3.29
C MET A 116 5.78 4.30 3.60
N CYS A 117 6.14 3.38 4.49
CA CYS A 117 5.27 2.26 4.85
C CYS A 117 4.02 2.72 5.59
N ILE A 118 4.15 3.67 6.51
CA ILE A 118 3.00 4.25 7.21
C ILE A 118 2.08 4.94 6.20
N GLU A 119 2.64 5.70 5.27
CA GLU A 119 1.84 6.36 4.23
C GLU A 119 1.13 5.35 3.34
N LEU A 120 1.79 4.26 2.92
CA LEU A 120 1.15 3.22 2.11
C LEU A 120 0.00 2.57 2.85
N CYS A 121 0.15 2.29 4.13
CA CYS A 121 -0.93 1.76 4.96
C CYS A 121 -2.08 2.76 5.08
N PHE A 122 -1.78 4.03 5.30
CA PHE A 122 -2.78 5.09 5.35
C PHE A 122 -3.53 5.20 4.02
N ARG A 123 -2.80 5.19 2.91
CA ARG A 123 -3.40 5.25 1.57
C ARG A 123 -4.31 4.07 1.32
N GLY A 124 -3.86 2.86 1.67
CA GLY A 124 -4.69 1.66 1.56
C GLY A 124 -5.98 1.78 2.35
N VAL A 125 -5.89 2.28 3.58
CA VAL A 125 -7.07 2.45 4.45
C VAL A 125 -8.05 3.45 3.86
N ILE A 126 -7.58 4.62 3.39
CA ILE A 126 -8.49 5.64 2.86
C ILE A 126 -9.13 5.18 1.54
N PHE A 127 -8.40 4.45 0.69
CA PHE A 127 -8.96 3.89 -0.52
C PHE A 127 -9.99 2.81 -0.23
N LEU A 128 -9.71 1.90 0.72
CA LEU A 128 -10.67 0.89 1.12
C LEU A 128 -11.90 1.49 1.77
N ALA A 129 -11.72 2.51 2.63
CA ALA A 129 -12.83 3.20 3.27
C ALA A 129 -13.74 3.84 2.22
N ARG A 130 -13.16 4.48 1.20
CA ARG A 130 -13.94 5.06 0.12
C ARG A 130 -14.63 3.99 -0.71
N LEU A 131 -13.93 2.89 -0.99
CA LEU A 131 -14.45 1.81 -1.83
C LEU A 131 -15.64 1.11 -1.18
N TRP A 132 -15.55 0.83 0.13
CA TRP A 132 -16.56 0.04 0.83
C TRP A 132 -17.60 0.89 1.58
N GLY A 133 -17.20 2.04 2.09
CA GLY A 133 -18.05 2.89 2.92
C GLY A 133 -18.72 4.06 2.22
N SER A 134 -18.43 4.27 0.94
CA SER A 134 -18.88 5.43 0.18
C SER A 134 -19.99 5.06 -0.78
N ASN A 135 -20.81 6.05 -1.16
CA ASN A 135 -21.87 5.92 -2.14
C ASN A 135 -21.41 6.20 -3.57
N TRP A 136 -20.10 6.19 -3.82
CA TRP A 136 -19.55 6.52 -5.14
C TRP A 136 -20.16 5.67 -6.26
N ILE A 137 -20.44 4.40 -5.96
CA ILE A 137 -20.95 3.42 -6.92
C ILE A 137 -22.38 3.77 -7.38
N TYR A 138 -23.15 4.42 -6.51
CA TYR A 138 -24.53 4.83 -6.82
C TYR A 138 -24.60 6.15 -7.59
N LYS A 139 -23.46 6.84 -7.75
CA LYS A 139 -23.38 8.09 -8.50
C LYS A 139 -22.93 7.89 -9.95
N LEU A 140 -22.76 6.64 -10.35
CA LEU A 140 -22.45 6.29 -11.74
C LEU A 140 -23.70 6.37 -12.67
#